data_dbf5e5cb8bb21df2a007e6a714dc6284
#
_entry.id   dbf5e5cb8bb21df2a007e6a714dc6284
#
_cell.length_a   1.000
_cell.length_b   1.000
_cell.length_c   1.000
_cell.angle_alpha   90.00
_cell.angle_beta   90.00
_cell.angle_gamma   90.00
#
_symmetry.space_group_name_H-M   'P 1'
#
loop_
_entity.id
_entity.type
_entity.pdbx_description
1 polymer ?
#
loop_
_entity_poly.entity_id
_entity_poly.type
_entity_poly.pdbx_seq_one_letter_code
_entity_poly.pdbx_strand_id
1 'polypeptide(L)'
;MTSSPASRFGGFAAGHFVVTALCAPLLFCLPYFFGVAVTPLGWLWMMALYIPAGWVVAALRGWERPSPKEGWKAVLYPALFAWGWALVGWLLFTCPSLLNGIGFWMLMSTYFLACPSFMLMLTALDQIADVTAQSAFGLTWYLCMFLAGLLPPLLFFLGSLLPHRVKEDFHEKTNGNNCSGNSSPDVPGGSAGMEQV
;
A
#
# COMPACT_ATOMS: atom_id res chain seq x y z
N MET A 1 -2.59 18.78 3.53
CA MET A 1 -2.34 17.98 4.77
C MET A 1 -1.31 16.90 4.44
N THR A 2 -0.10 16.98 4.99
CA THR A 2 0.92 15.95 4.78
C THR A 2 0.46 14.64 5.41
N SER A 3 0.34 13.57 4.63
CA SER A 3 -0.09 12.26 5.13
C SER A 3 0.99 11.67 6.03
N SER A 4 0.62 11.27 7.25
CA SER A 4 1.55 10.61 8.17
C SER A 4 2.06 9.27 7.61
N PRO A 5 3.28 8.81 7.97
CA PRO A 5 3.79 7.50 7.54
C PRO A 5 2.86 6.34 7.93
N ALA A 6 2.21 6.43 9.11
CA ALA A 6 1.24 5.44 9.56
C ALA A 6 0.00 5.37 8.65
N SER A 7 -0.49 6.52 8.15
CA SER A 7 -1.61 6.56 7.19
C SER A 7 -1.25 5.90 5.87
N ARG A 8 0.00 6.08 5.39
CA ARG A 8 0.49 5.43 4.16
C ARG A 8 0.66 3.94 4.33
N PHE A 9 1.20 3.49 5.46
CA PHE A 9 1.28 2.06 5.79
C PHE A 9 -0.11 1.42 5.84
N GLY A 10 -1.07 2.02 6.53
CA GLY A 10 -2.45 1.51 6.59
C GLY A 10 -3.14 1.50 5.21
N GLY A 11 -2.84 2.48 4.34
CA GLY A 11 -3.31 2.49 2.96
C GLY A 11 -2.72 1.36 2.12
N PHE A 12 -1.40 1.13 2.24
CA PHE A 12 -0.75 0.00 1.60
C PHE A 12 -1.33 -1.33 2.10
N ALA A 13 -1.48 -1.52 3.41
CA ALA A 13 -2.01 -2.75 3.98
C ALA A 13 -3.44 -3.05 3.45
N ALA A 14 -4.31 -2.03 3.38
CA ALA A 14 -5.64 -2.18 2.79
C ALA A 14 -5.57 -2.55 1.29
N GLY A 15 -4.74 -1.86 0.51
CA GLY A 15 -4.54 -2.16 -0.91
C GLY A 15 -3.96 -3.55 -1.13
N HIS A 16 -2.98 -3.96 -0.31
CA HIS A 16 -2.39 -5.29 -0.34
C HIS A 16 -3.42 -6.38 -0.05
N PHE A 17 -4.24 -6.18 0.98
CA PHE A 17 -5.32 -7.10 1.30
C PHE A 17 -6.30 -7.28 0.14
N VAL A 18 -6.71 -6.18 -0.52
CA VAL A 18 -7.61 -6.24 -1.68
C VAL A 18 -6.95 -6.98 -2.85
N VAL A 19 -5.69 -6.65 -3.19
CA VAL A 19 -4.98 -7.34 -4.28
C VAL A 19 -4.83 -8.82 -3.96
N THR A 20 -4.44 -9.19 -2.73
CA THR A 20 -4.30 -10.59 -2.33
C THR A 20 -5.65 -11.33 -2.39
N ALA A 21 -6.73 -10.70 -1.93
CA ALA A 21 -8.08 -11.28 -2.00
C ALA A 21 -8.56 -11.48 -3.44
N LEU A 22 -8.20 -10.59 -4.37
CA LEU A 22 -8.49 -10.76 -5.80
C LEU A 22 -7.63 -11.87 -6.43
N CYS A 23 -6.40 -12.05 -5.96
CA CYS A 23 -5.50 -13.10 -6.44
C CYS A 23 -5.83 -14.49 -5.85
N ALA A 24 -6.40 -14.57 -4.65
CA ALA A 24 -6.69 -15.82 -3.97
C ALA A 24 -7.56 -16.80 -4.79
N PRO A 25 -8.66 -16.38 -5.45
CA PRO A 25 -9.43 -17.28 -6.32
C PRO A 25 -8.59 -17.86 -7.46
N LEU A 26 -7.72 -17.07 -8.05
CA LEU A 26 -6.84 -17.53 -9.14
C LEU A 26 -5.81 -18.53 -8.63
N LEU A 27 -5.27 -18.31 -7.42
CA LEU A 27 -4.35 -19.22 -6.75
C LEU A 27 -4.95 -20.59 -6.46
N PHE A 28 -6.19 -20.62 -5.99
CA PHE A 28 -6.84 -21.85 -5.55
C PHE A 28 -7.72 -22.48 -6.63
N CYS A 29 -8.45 -21.67 -7.40
CA CYS A 29 -9.41 -22.17 -8.37
C CYS A 29 -8.75 -22.70 -9.65
N LEU A 30 -7.72 -22.01 -10.19
CA LEU A 30 -7.09 -22.45 -11.44
C LEU A 30 -6.41 -23.82 -11.30
N PRO A 31 -5.54 -24.08 -10.29
CA PRO A 31 -4.93 -25.39 -10.13
C PRO A 31 -5.95 -26.46 -9.77
N TYR A 32 -6.89 -26.15 -8.87
CA TYR A 32 -7.83 -27.12 -8.32
C TYR A 32 -8.89 -27.57 -9.33
N PHE A 33 -9.52 -26.62 -10.05
CA PHE A 33 -10.62 -26.94 -10.96
C PHE A 33 -10.17 -27.20 -12.39
N PHE A 34 -9.07 -26.61 -12.83
CA PHE A 34 -8.63 -26.67 -14.22
C PHE A 34 -7.30 -27.38 -14.41
N GLY A 35 -6.59 -27.78 -13.35
CA GLY A 35 -5.27 -28.40 -13.43
C GLY A 35 -4.22 -27.48 -14.06
N VAL A 36 -4.46 -26.16 -14.11
CA VAL A 36 -3.59 -25.20 -14.78
C VAL A 36 -2.78 -24.46 -13.72
N ALA A 37 -1.45 -24.65 -13.74
CA ALA A 37 -0.56 -23.86 -12.90
C ALA A 37 -0.51 -22.40 -13.38
N VAL A 38 -0.50 -21.45 -12.42
CA VAL A 38 -0.31 -20.06 -12.74
C VAL A 38 1.12 -19.84 -13.24
N THR A 39 1.25 -19.37 -14.46
CA THR A 39 2.56 -19.08 -15.07
C THR A 39 3.22 -17.84 -14.43
N PRO A 40 4.56 -17.66 -14.55
CA PRO A 40 5.23 -16.43 -14.12
C PRO A 40 4.61 -15.15 -14.72
N LEU A 41 4.14 -15.22 -15.96
CA LEU A 41 3.44 -14.11 -16.62
C LEU A 41 2.11 -13.78 -15.91
N GLY A 42 1.35 -14.79 -15.47
CA GLY A 42 0.14 -14.60 -14.69
C GLY A 42 0.41 -13.90 -13.36
N TRP A 43 1.48 -14.29 -12.65
CA TRP A 43 1.91 -13.63 -11.43
C TRP A 43 2.35 -12.18 -11.68
N LEU A 44 3.02 -11.90 -12.81
CA LEU A 44 3.40 -10.55 -13.19
C LEU A 44 2.19 -9.64 -13.40
N TRP A 45 1.13 -10.15 -14.05
CA TRP A 45 -0.13 -9.42 -14.20
C TRP A 45 -0.79 -9.13 -12.86
N MET A 46 -0.79 -10.09 -11.94
CA MET A 46 -1.29 -9.86 -10.58
C MET A 46 -0.48 -8.80 -9.84
N MET A 47 0.85 -8.78 -10.03
CA MET A 47 1.70 -7.74 -9.48
C MET A 47 1.37 -6.35 -10.05
N ALA A 48 1.02 -6.26 -11.33
CA ALA A 48 0.64 -4.99 -11.95
C ALA A 48 -0.59 -4.34 -11.29
N LEU A 49 -1.46 -5.13 -10.62
CA LEU A 49 -2.62 -4.61 -9.87
C LEU A 49 -2.25 -3.69 -8.71
N TYR A 50 -1.01 -3.74 -8.21
CA TYR A 50 -0.56 -2.81 -7.16
C TYR A 50 -0.49 -1.37 -7.64
N ILE A 51 -0.26 -1.13 -8.93
CA ILE A 51 -0.21 0.22 -9.50
C ILE A 51 -1.58 0.90 -9.42
N PRO A 52 -2.66 0.33 -10.01
CA PRO A 52 -3.99 0.93 -9.84
C PRO A 52 -4.48 0.94 -8.39
N ALA A 53 -4.13 -0.07 -7.57
CA ALA A 53 -4.46 -0.05 -6.15
C ALA A 53 -3.83 1.14 -5.42
N GLY A 54 -2.55 1.43 -5.69
CA GLY A 54 -1.85 2.60 -5.13
C GLY A 54 -2.49 3.92 -5.57
N TRP A 55 -2.85 4.03 -6.85
CA TRP A 55 -3.52 5.20 -7.39
C TRP A 55 -4.90 5.41 -6.76
N VAL A 56 -5.73 4.38 -6.68
CA VAL A 56 -7.08 4.44 -6.09
C VAL A 56 -7.01 4.85 -4.62
N VAL A 57 -6.12 4.21 -3.83
CA VAL A 57 -5.98 4.55 -2.40
C VAL A 57 -5.50 5.98 -2.21
N ALA A 58 -4.54 6.44 -3.03
CA ALA A 58 -4.05 7.82 -2.98
C ALA A 58 -5.15 8.82 -3.33
N ALA A 59 -5.96 8.53 -4.36
CA ALA A 59 -7.08 9.36 -4.77
C ALA A 59 -8.20 9.41 -3.71
N LEU A 60 -8.57 8.25 -3.13
CA LEU A 60 -9.60 8.17 -2.09
C LEU A 60 -9.21 8.88 -0.81
N ARG A 61 -7.93 8.84 -0.45
CA ARG A 61 -7.41 9.47 0.78
C ARG A 61 -6.90 10.90 0.57
N GLY A 62 -6.94 11.41 -0.64
CA GLY A 62 -6.45 12.75 -0.97
C GLY A 62 -4.96 12.94 -0.62
N TRP A 63 -4.12 11.92 -0.87
CA TRP A 63 -2.71 12.01 -0.56
C TRP A 63 -2.01 12.98 -1.51
N GLU A 64 -1.30 13.92 -0.93
CA GLU A 64 -0.37 14.77 -1.68
C GLU A 64 0.86 13.93 -2.14
N ARG A 65 1.51 14.40 -3.21
CA ARG A 65 2.73 13.75 -3.70
C ARG A 65 3.78 13.76 -2.59
N PRO A 66 4.32 12.59 -2.21
CA PRO A 66 5.31 12.53 -1.16
C PRO A 66 6.63 13.14 -1.60
N SER A 67 7.36 13.73 -0.64
CA SER A 67 8.77 14.03 -0.83
C SER A 67 9.56 12.72 -1.05
N PRO A 68 10.74 12.75 -1.70
CA PRO A 68 11.56 11.54 -1.90
C PRO A 68 11.87 10.78 -0.60
N LYS A 69 12.08 11.51 0.51
CA LYS A 69 12.34 10.92 1.83
C LYS A 69 11.12 10.20 2.42
N GLU A 70 9.93 10.76 2.23
CA GLU A 70 8.67 10.14 2.68
C GLU A 70 8.29 8.94 1.81
N GLY A 71 8.55 9.05 0.51
CA GLY A 71 8.34 7.97 -0.44
C GLY A 71 9.15 6.73 -0.08
N TRP A 72 10.43 6.90 0.24
CA TRP A 72 11.30 5.80 0.67
C TRP A 72 10.78 5.11 1.95
N LYS A 73 10.32 5.89 2.93
CA LYS A 73 9.72 5.34 4.16
C LYS A 73 8.44 4.54 3.86
N ALA A 74 7.62 5.01 2.93
CA ALA A 74 6.38 4.32 2.55
C ALA A 74 6.64 2.94 1.92
N VAL A 75 7.78 2.75 1.25
CA VAL A 75 8.20 1.45 0.70
C VAL A 75 8.89 0.60 1.76
N LEU A 76 9.79 1.20 2.54
CA LEU A 76 10.65 0.47 3.47
C LEU A 76 9.89 -0.11 4.66
N TYR A 77 8.90 0.59 5.23
CA TYR A 77 8.19 0.09 6.41
C TYR A 77 7.40 -1.20 6.16
N PRO A 78 6.61 -1.34 5.07
CA PRO A 78 5.98 -2.61 4.75
C PRO A 78 6.98 -3.73 4.47
N ALA A 79 8.09 -3.43 3.78
CA ALA A 79 9.13 -4.41 3.50
C ALA A 79 9.81 -4.89 4.79
N LEU A 80 10.19 -3.97 5.69
CA LEU A 80 10.77 -4.32 6.99
C LEU A 80 9.81 -5.15 7.84
N PHE A 81 8.52 -4.84 7.78
CA PHE A 81 7.50 -5.65 8.47
C PHE A 81 7.48 -7.08 7.95
N ALA A 82 7.44 -7.28 6.63
CA ALA A 82 7.42 -8.59 6.00
C ALA A 82 8.71 -9.38 6.31
N TRP A 83 9.87 -8.73 6.23
CA TRP A 83 11.17 -9.35 6.55
C TRP A 83 11.31 -9.69 8.03
N GLY A 84 10.89 -8.78 8.91
CA GLY A 84 10.91 -9.03 10.36
C GLY A 84 10.00 -10.19 10.73
N TRP A 85 8.81 -10.26 10.14
CA TRP A 85 7.89 -11.37 10.33
C TRP A 85 8.50 -12.70 9.88
N ALA A 86 9.10 -12.75 8.69
CA ALA A 86 9.77 -13.94 8.17
C ALA A 86 10.95 -14.35 9.04
N LEU A 87 11.77 -13.39 9.50
CA LEU A 87 12.92 -13.66 10.37
C LEU A 87 12.50 -14.22 11.72
N VAL A 88 11.49 -13.63 12.37
CA VAL A 88 10.96 -14.13 13.64
C VAL A 88 10.37 -15.52 13.47
N GLY A 89 9.60 -15.74 12.39
CA GLY A 89 9.07 -17.07 12.06
C GLY A 89 10.17 -18.11 11.93
N TRP A 90 11.27 -17.78 11.25
CA TRP A 90 12.41 -18.67 11.10
C TRP A 90 13.12 -18.97 12.43
N LEU A 91 13.38 -17.94 13.23
CA LEU A 91 13.99 -18.12 14.54
C LEU A 91 13.15 -19.04 15.44
N LEU A 92 11.82 -18.86 15.45
CA LEU A 92 10.93 -19.73 16.21
C LEU A 92 10.86 -21.14 15.64
N PHE A 93 10.91 -21.27 14.31
CA PHE A 93 10.90 -22.57 13.62
C PHE A 93 12.14 -23.41 13.94
N THR A 94 13.30 -22.79 14.16
CA THR A 94 14.53 -23.48 14.53
C THR A 94 14.57 -23.88 16.01
N CYS A 95 13.66 -23.40 16.85
CA CYS A 95 13.61 -23.76 18.26
C CYS A 95 13.00 -25.17 18.46
N PRO A 96 13.66 -26.08 19.20
CA PRO A 96 13.14 -27.42 19.48
C PRO A 96 12.07 -27.38 20.60
N SER A 97 10.87 -26.91 20.30
CA SER A 97 9.78 -26.78 21.28
C SER A 97 8.44 -26.54 20.59
N LEU A 98 7.38 -26.26 21.38
CA LEU A 98 6.09 -25.79 20.88
C LEU A 98 6.23 -24.55 19.97
N LEU A 99 7.28 -23.76 20.17
CA LEU A 99 7.58 -22.57 19.35
C LEU A 99 7.88 -22.92 17.89
N ASN A 100 8.37 -24.12 17.61
CA ASN A 100 8.56 -24.60 16.22
C ASN A 100 7.25 -24.59 15.44
N GLY A 101 6.14 -25.03 16.02
CA GLY A 101 4.82 -24.98 15.38
C GLY A 101 4.36 -23.55 15.10
N ILE A 102 4.59 -22.64 16.03
CA ILE A 102 4.28 -21.21 15.82
C ILE A 102 5.14 -20.64 14.71
N GLY A 103 6.45 -20.94 14.72
CA GLY A 103 7.39 -20.53 13.68
C GLY A 103 6.98 -21.02 12.31
N PHE A 104 6.56 -22.28 12.17
CA PHE A 104 6.04 -22.84 10.94
C PHE A 104 4.84 -22.06 10.42
N TRP A 105 3.84 -21.78 11.26
CA TRP A 105 2.66 -21.00 10.85
C TRP A 105 3.01 -19.55 10.48
N MET A 106 3.98 -18.94 11.16
CA MET A 106 4.48 -17.62 10.77
C MET A 106 5.14 -17.66 9.39
N LEU A 107 5.98 -18.66 9.11
CA LEU A 107 6.61 -18.82 7.80
C LEU A 107 5.56 -19.10 6.71
N MET A 108 4.56 -19.93 6.97
CA MET A 108 3.47 -20.16 6.03
C MET A 108 2.69 -18.87 5.75
N SER A 109 2.43 -18.05 6.76
CA SER A 109 1.74 -16.78 6.57
C SER A 109 2.53 -15.77 5.73
N THR A 110 3.86 -15.90 5.59
CA THR A 110 4.65 -15.04 4.71
C THR A 110 4.28 -15.21 3.23
N TYR A 111 3.78 -16.38 2.84
CA TYR A 111 3.23 -16.58 1.50
C TYR A 111 2.07 -15.63 1.21
N PHE A 112 1.24 -15.35 2.21
CA PHE A 112 0.14 -14.40 2.08
C PHE A 112 0.62 -12.95 2.18
N LEU A 113 1.55 -12.65 3.09
CA LEU A 113 2.11 -11.31 3.27
C LEU A 113 2.91 -10.82 2.06
N ALA A 114 3.55 -11.73 1.33
CA ALA A 114 4.33 -11.41 0.15
C ALA A 114 3.68 -11.88 -1.17
N CYS A 115 2.47 -12.43 -1.15
CA CYS A 115 1.71 -12.78 -2.34
C CYS A 115 1.27 -11.49 -3.09
N PRO A 116 1.28 -11.47 -4.43
CA PRO A 116 1.70 -12.49 -5.39
C PRO A 116 3.19 -12.46 -5.75
N SER A 117 3.96 -11.49 -5.24
CA SER A 117 5.38 -11.30 -5.62
C SER A 117 6.26 -12.48 -5.25
N PHE A 118 6.01 -13.08 -4.09
CA PHE A 118 6.77 -14.25 -3.66
C PHE A 118 6.54 -15.45 -4.58
N MET A 119 5.30 -15.67 -5.02
CA MET A 119 4.96 -16.72 -5.96
C MET A 119 5.57 -16.47 -7.34
N LEU A 120 5.61 -15.21 -7.79
CA LEU A 120 6.31 -14.83 -9.02
C LEU A 120 7.78 -15.21 -8.94
N MET A 121 8.47 -14.87 -7.84
CA MET A 121 9.89 -15.17 -7.66
C MET A 121 10.15 -16.68 -7.62
N LEU A 122 9.34 -17.45 -6.87
CA LEU A 122 9.48 -18.90 -6.81
C LEU A 122 9.26 -19.55 -8.19
N THR A 123 8.17 -19.20 -8.88
CA THR A 123 7.87 -19.81 -10.19
C THR A 123 8.88 -19.41 -11.27
N ALA A 124 9.42 -18.19 -11.22
CA ALA A 124 10.46 -17.75 -12.14
C ALA A 124 11.80 -18.47 -11.89
N LEU A 125 12.18 -18.65 -10.62
CA LEU A 125 13.42 -19.33 -10.26
C LEU A 125 13.34 -20.84 -10.47
N ASP A 126 12.18 -21.45 -10.25
CA ASP A 126 11.97 -22.87 -10.48
C ASP A 126 12.22 -23.27 -11.94
N GLN A 127 11.89 -22.39 -12.88
CA GLN A 127 12.19 -22.58 -14.30
C GLN A 127 13.70 -22.56 -14.63
N ILE A 128 14.51 -21.93 -13.78
CA ILE A 128 15.95 -21.75 -14.03
C ILE A 128 16.78 -22.77 -13.27
N ALA A 129 16.41 -23.09 -12.03
CA ALA A 129 17.29 -23.78 -11.08
C ALA A 129 16.61 -24.89 -10.26
N ASP A 130 15.38 -25.31 -10.59
CA ASP A 130 14.61 -26.31 -9.82
C ASP A 130 14.65 -26.05 -8.30
N VAL A 131 14.33 -24.82 -7.93
CA VAL A 131 14.46 -24.30 -6.55
C VAL A 131 13.50 -24.98 -5.59
N THR A 132 12.37 -25.49 -6.09
CA THR A 132 11.35 -26.17 -5.28
C THR A 132 11.83 -27.55 -4.78
N ALA A 133 12.79 -28.17 -5.48
CA ALA A 133 13.44 -29.41 -5.04
C ALA A 133 14.46 -29.19 -3.90
N GLN A 134 14.88 -27.94 -3.66
CA GLN A 134 15.79 -27.62 -2.57
C GLN A 134 15.04 -27.48 -1.25
N SER A 135 15.79 -27.63 -0.15
CA SER A 135 15.21 -27.59 1.20
C SER A 135 14.33 -26.35 1.40
N ALA A 136 13.07 -26.56 1.79
CA ALA A 136 12.18 -25.51 2.19
C ALA A 136 12.85 -24.60 3.25
N PHE A 137 12.65 -23.28 3.10
CA PHE A 137 13.27 -22.27 3.98
C PHE A 137 14.80 -22.17 3.93
N GLY A 138 15.44 -22.59 2.82
CA GLY A 138 16.87 -22.37 2.56
C GLY A 138 17.20 -20.93 2.16
N LEU A 139 18.49 -20.66 1.89
CA LEU A 139 18.98 -19.32 1.50
C LEU A 139 18.22 -18.72 0.31
N THR A 140 17.90 -19.53 -0.69
CA THR A 140 17.17 -19.09 -1.88
C THR A 140 15.77 -18.59 -1.52
N TRP A 141 15.10 -19.26 -0.57
CA TRP A 141 13.80 -18.82 -0.06
C TRP A 141 13.89 -17.41 0.56
N TYR A 142 14.93 -17.14 1.35
CA TYR A 142 15.14 -15.82 1.95
C TYR A 142 15.43 -14.74 0.92
N LEU A 143 16.23 -15.05 -0.11
CA LEU A 143 16.50 -14.11 -1.20
C LEU A 143 15.20 -13.77 -1.96
N CYS A 144 14.39 -14.80 -2.26
CA CYS A 144 13.07 -14.59 -2.86
C CYS A 144 12.16 -13.74 -1.96
N MET A 145 12.14 -14.03 -0.66
CA MET A 145 11.33 -13.29 0.30
C MET A 145 11.78 -11.82 0.44
N PHE A 146 13.11 -11.59 0.41
CA PHE A 146 13.67 -10.24 0.45
C PHE A 146 13.21 -9.41 -0.75
N LEU A 147 13.39 -9.93 -1.96
CA LEU A 147 12.96 -9.25 -3.19
C LEU A 147 11.43 -9.11 -3.26
N ALA A 148 10.72 -10.18 -2.92
CA ALA A 148 9.27 -10.19 -2.92
C ALA A 148 8.67 -9.18 -1.93
N GLY A 149 9.30 -8.97 -0.78
CA GLY A 149 8.85 -7.99 0.21
C GLY A 149 8.97 -6.54 -0.25
N LEU A 150 9.88 -6.25 -1.19
CA LEU A 150 10.07 -4.89 -1.74
C LEU A 150 9.12 -4.57 -2.91
N LEU A 151 8.80 -5.54 -3.75
CA LEU A 151 8.08 -5.30 -5.00
C LEU A 151 6.66 -4.74 -4.79
N PRO A 152 5.79 -5.32 -3.94
CA PRO A 152 4.44 -4.82 -3.73
C PRO A 152 4.40 -3.37 -3.24
N PRO A 153 5.13 -2.97 -2.17
CA PRO A 153 5.10 -1.59 -1.71
C PRO A 153 5.73 -0.63 -2.72
N LEU A 154 6.73 -1.07 -3.51
CA LEU A 154 7.31 -0.25 -4.56
C LEU A 154 6.30 0.04 -5.68
N LEU A 155 5.62 -0.98 -6.20
CA LEU A 155 4.61 -0.81 -7.25
C LEU A 155 3.40 -0.01 -6.76
N PHE A 156 2.96 -0.25 -5.54
CA PHE A 156 1.90 0.52 -4.90
C PHE A 156 2.29 2.00 -4.76
N PHE A 157 3.52 2.27 -4.34
CA PHE A 157 4.05 3.63 -4.24
C PHE A 157 4.12 4.30 -5.62
N LEU A 158 4.62 3.62 -6.64
CA LEU A 158 4.62 4.14 -8.02
C LEU A 158 3.20 4.48 -8.49
N GLY A 159 2.23 3.64 -8.17
CA GLY A 159 0.81 3.92 -8.43
C GLY A 159 0.33 5.20 -7.73
N SER A 160 0.73 5.40 -6.48
CA SER A 160 0.34 6.59 -5.71
C SER A 160 0.93 7.91 -6.22
N LEU A 161 1.98 7.85 -7.07
CA LEU A 161 2.57 9.03 -7.73
C LEU A 161 1.81 9.46 -8.97
N LEU A 162 0.94 8.62 -9.51
CA LEU A 162 0.15 8.95 -10.69
C LEU A 162 -0.76 10.17 -10.40
N PRO A 163 -0.98 11.04 -11.40
CA PRO A 163 -1.80 12.22 -11.20
C PRO A 163 -3.24 11.80 -10.86
N HIS A 164 -3.73 12.27 -9.74
CA HIS A 164 -5.12 12.17 -9.34
C HIS A 164 -5.63 13.56 -9.04
N ARG A 165 -6.86 13.87 -9.48
CA ARG A 165 -7.49 15.15 -9.16
C ARG A 165 -7.88 15.12 -7.69
N VAL A 166 -7.19 15.93 -6.89
CA VAL A 166 -7.65 16.25 -5.54
C VAL A 166 -8.95 17.03 -5.71
N LYS A 167 -10.04 16.61 -5.05
CA LYS A 167 -11.32 17.31 -5.06
C LYS A 167 -11.20 18.63 -4.29
N GLU A 168 -10.58 19.64 -4.87
CA GLU A 168 -10.57 21.00 -4.32
C GLU A 168 -11.81 21.82 -4.70
N ASP A 169 -12.58 21.39 -5.71
CA ASP A 169 -13.59 22.23 -6.33
C ASP A 169 -14.94 22.34 -5.59
N PHE A 170 -15.17 21.65 -4.48
CA PHE A 170 -16.49 21.66 -3.83
C PHE A 170 -16.65 22.69 -2.71
N HIS A 171 -15.56 23.20 -2.12
CA HIS A 171 -15.66 24.19 -1.05
C HIS A 171 -15.59 25.66 -1.52
N GLU A 172 -15.05 25.93 -2.71
CA GLU A 172 -14.91 27.30 -3.19
C GLU A 172 -16.22 27.87 -3.74
N LYS A 173 -17.10 27.01 -4.28
CA LYS A 173 -18.42 27.45 -4.79
C LYS A 173 -19.45 27.77 -3.70
N THR A 174 -19.26 27.30 -2.46
CA THR A 174 -20.22 27.56 -1.37
C THR A 174 -19.91 28.87 -0.64
N ASN A 175 -18.68 29.37 -0.69
CA ASN A 175 -18.28 30.64 -0.06
C ASN A 175 -18.43 31.86 -0.99
N GLY A 176 -18.60 31.67 -2.29
CA GLY A 176 -18.73 32.74 -3.27
C GLY A 176 -20.12 33.44 -3.29
N ASN A 177 -21.15 32.80 -2.72
CA ASN A 177 -22.52 33.29 -2.80
C ASN A 177 -23.01 34.05 -1.56
N ASN A 178 -22.18 34.25 -0.52
CA ASN A 178 -22.61 34.94 0.71
C ASN A 178 -22.04 36.35 0.89
N CYS A 179 -21.37 36.93 -0.11
CA CYS A 179 -20.87 38.32 -0.05
C CYS A 179 -21.56 39.25 -1.05
N SER A 180 -22.85 39.11 -1.26
CA SER A 180 -23.62 40.10 -2.02
C SER A 180 -24.95 40.38 -1.29
N GLY A 181 -24.95 41.41 -0.49
CA GLY A 181 -26.19 41.91 0.07
C GLY A 181 -26.10 42.47 1.49
N ASN A 182 -25.38 43.55 1.69
CA ASN A 182 -25.78 44.54 2.69
C ASN A 182 -25.18 45.92 2.35
N SER A 183 -25.77 46.56 1.39
CA SER A 183 -25.69 48.02 1.23
C SER A 183 -26.62 48.60 2.29
N SER A 184 -26.09 49.12 3.39
CA SER A 184 -26.82 49.99 4.31
C SER A 184 -26.92 51.38 3.72
N PRO A 185 -28.10 52.03 3.81
CA PRO A 185 -28.29 53.35 3.25
C PRO A 185 -27.71 54.45 4.14
N ASP A 186 -27.24 55.48 3.48
CA ASP A 186 -26.81 56.77 4.01
C ASP A 186 -27.76 57.34 5.04
N VAL A 187 -27.22 57.82 6.15
CA VAL A 187 -27.88 58.81 7.03
C VAL A 187 -27.01 60.06 6.99
N PRO A 188 -27.57 61.16 6.43
CA PRO A 188 -26.94 62.47 6.56
C PRO A 188 -27.50 63.20 7.78
N GLY A 189 -26.69 63.93 8.46
CA GLY A 189 -27.18 65.06 9.23
C GLY A 189 -26.76 65.13 10.68
N GLY A 190 -26.21 66.24 11.05
CA GLY A 190 -26.19 66.71 12.41
C GLY A 190 -24.93 67.47 12.83
N SER A 191 -24.89 68.67 12.44
CA SER A 191 -24.02 69.77 12.88
C SER A 191 -24.11 70.09 14.39
N ALA A 192 -23.20 70.94 14.82
CA ALA A 192 -23.11 71.77 16.05
C ALA A 192 -22.28 71.13 17.18
N GLY A 193 -21.18 71.68 17.66
CA GLY A 193 -20.98 73.04 18.02
C GLY A 193 -20.49 73.05 19.47
N MET A 194 -19.62 74.00 19.78
CA MET A 194 -19.19 74.49 21.13
C MET A 194 -18.04 73.63 21.78
N GLU A 195 -16.84 74.18 21.85
CA GLU A 195 -16.31 75.36 22.57
C GLU A 195 -16.11 75.12 24.08
N GLN A 196 -14.89 75.52 24.53
CA GLN A 196 -14.42 75.84 25.89
C GLN A 196 -14.01 74.64 26.79
N VAL A 197 -12.89 74.59 27.41
CA VAL A 197 -11.90 75.51 28.01
C VAL A 197 -10.54 74.83 28.06
#